data_0afd2a60368162a3ca5eda47e2dd9220
#
_entry.id   0afd2a60368162a3ca5eda47e2dd9220
#
_cell.length_a   1.000
_cell.length_b   1.000
_cell.length_c   1.000
_cell.angle_alpha   90.00
_cell.angle_beta   90.00
_cell.angle_gamma   90.00
#
_symmetry.space_group_name_H-M   'P 1'
#
loop_
_entity.id
_entity.type
_entity.pdbx_description
1 polymer ?
#
loop_
_entity_poly.entity_id
_entity_poly.type
_entity_poly.pdbx_seq_one_letter_code
_entity_poly.pdbx_strand_id
1 'polypeptide(L)'
;MKNKLILFFLIFIILSCCVGSASKGVFGTGVTIALDPRSLGTQIDDSIMQKNLVAKLTLKEKKYFISIKAQVLDGRIFLTGNVDDPEEKLQITKLAWEIEGVRSVKNDIKIKEKFNFKRSAKDALITSQLKTAMILDKDIKASNYNVDTYKKKIFIYGISLTSDERKKVIEEAKKILDVEDVIASILLVEDLRIQKN
;
A
#
# COMPACT_ATOMS: atom_id res chain seq x y z
N MET A 1 10.26 45.00 -21.31
CA MET A 1 10.41 44.59 -19.90
C MET A 1 9.18 43.86 -19.38
N LYS A 2 7.94 44.27 -19.68
CA LYS A 2 6.69 43.61 -19.20
C LYS A 2 6.57 42.10 -19.57
N ASN A 3 6.95 41.73 -20.79
CA ASN A 3 6.83 40.34 -21.23
C ASN A 3 7.80 39.36 -20.52
N LYS A 4 8.98 39.84 -20.11
CA LYS A 4 9.93 39.02 -19.32
C LYS A 4 9.43 38.81 -17.88
N LEU A 5 8.73 39.79 -17.32
CA LEU A 5 8.14 39.71 -15.99
C LEU A 5 6.96 38.71 -15.97
N ILE A 6 6.14 38.72 -17.03
CA ILE A 6 5.00 37.76 -17.19
C ILE A 6 5.53 36.33 -17.35
N LEU A 7 6.60 36.16 -18.16
CA LEU A 7 7.25 34.86 -18.34
C LEU A 7 7.82 34.31 -17.02
N PHE A 8 8.45 35.18 -16.22
CA PHE A 8 8.99 34.80 -14.90
C PHE A 8 7.89 34.43 -13.92
N PHE A 9 6.76 35.14 -13.96
CA PHE A 9 5.59 34.82 -13.11
C PHE A 9 4.91 33.50 -13.53
N LEU A 10 4.86 33.22 -14.83
CA LEU A 10 4.32 31.95 -15.38
C LEU A 10 5.19 30.75 -15.00
N ILE A 11 6.53 30.92 -15.05
CA ILE A 11 7.48 29.88 -14.62
C ILE A 11 7.37 29.63 -13.12
N PHE A 12 7.15 30.68 -12.31
CA PHE A 12 6.97 30.55 -10.86
C PHE A 12 5.69 29.79 -10.48
N ILE A 13 4.60 29.96 -11.24
CA ILE A 13 3.34 29.22 -11.06
C ILE A 13 3.51 27.74 -11.41
N ILE A 14 4.26 27.41 -12.46
CA ILE A 14 4.53 26.02 -12.86
C ILE A 14 5.41 25.29 -11.85
N LEU A 15 6.39 25.98 -11.24
CA LEU A 15 7.24 25.44 -10.19
C LEU A 15 6.49 25.22 -8.86
N SER A 16 5.42 25.97 -8.61
CA SER A 16 4.58 25.79 -7.40
C SER A 16 3.70 24.53 -7.47
N CYS A 17 3.47 23.95 -8.65
CA CYS A 17 2.65 22.77 -8.84
C CYS A 17 3.37 21.45 -8.48
N CYS A 18 4.70 21.46 -8.26
CA CYS A 18 5.48 20.29 -7.85
C CYS A 18 5.65 20.11 -6.34
N VAL A 19 5.05 20.96 -5.50
CA VAL A 19 5.11 20.83 -4.02
C VAL A 19 4.01 19.88 -3.46
N GLY A 20 3.28 19.19 -4.33
CA GLY A 20 2.15 18.34 -3.95
C GLY A 20 2.48 16.93 -3.49
N SER A 21 3.75 16.54 -3.28
CA SER A 21 4.09 15.16 -2.93
C SER A 21 4.77 14.98 -1.56
N ALA A 22 4.94 16.03 -0.78
CA ALA A 22 5.59 15.96 0.53
C ALA A 22 4.68 16.30 1.71
N SER A 23 3.37 16.38 1.51
CA SER A 23 2.44 16.64 2.62
C SER A 23 1.95 15.35 3.29
N LYS A 24 2.88 14.49 3.74
CA LYS A 24 2.69 13.81 5.01
C LYS A 24 2.97 14.84 6.11
N GLY A 25 2.30 15.99 6.01
CA GLY A 25 2.33 17.01 7.03
C GLY A 25 1.70 16.45 8.30
N VAL A 26 2.10 17.01 9.44
CA VAL A 26 1.63 16.66 10.80
C VAL A 26 0.10 16.55 10.89
N PHE A 27 -0.64 17.27 10.04
CA PHE A 27 -2.11 17.20 9.96
C PHE A 27 -2.64 15.98 9.19
N GLY A 28 -1.93 15.49 8.16
CA GLY A 28 -2.35 14.30 7.37
C GLY A 28 -2.15 12.99 8.14
N THR A 29 -1.08 12.90 8.94
CA THR A 29 -0.85 11.72 9.80
C THR A 29 -1.83 11.65 10.98
N GLY A 30 -2.22 12.79 11.56
CA GLY A 30 -3.17 12.82 12.68
C GLY A 30 -4.56 12.33 12.29
N VAL A 31 -5.05 12.72 11.11
CA VAL A 31 -6.39 12.29 10.63
C VAL A 31 -6.40 10.80 10.25
N THR A 32 -5.34 10.29 9.63
CA THR A 32 -5.26 8.86 9.30
C THR A 32 -5.16 7.98 10.54
N ILE A 33 -4.44 8.42 11.57
CA ILE A 33 -4.35 7.72 12.86
C ILE A 33 -5.73 7.67 13.55
N ALA A 34 -6.49 8.76 13.53
CA ALA A 34 -7.81 8.82 14.16
C ALA A 34 -8.88 7.97 13.46
N LEU A 35 -8.69 7.67 12.16
CA LEU A 35 -9.62 6.86 11.37
C LEU A 35 -9.21 5.37 11.32
N ASP A 36 -8.00 5.03 11.77
CA ASP A 36 -7.52 3.64 11.80
C ASP A 36 -8.16 2.91 12.99
N PRO A 37 -8.79 1.75 12.78
CA PRO A 37 -9.47 1.00 13.85
C PRO A 37 -8.52 0.35 14.86
N ARG A 38 -7.21 0.33 14.59
CA ARG A 38 -6.20 -0.20 15.52
C ARG A 38 -5.94 0.78 16.67
N SER A 39 -5.53 0.25 17.83
CA SER A 39 -5.05 1.11 18.91
C SER A 39 -3.81 1.90 18.49
N LEU A 40 -3.58 3.07 19.07
CA LEU A 40 -2.38 3.87 18.80
C LEU A 40 -1.08 3.09 19.06
N GLY A 41 -1.04 2.28 20.13
CA GLY A 41 0.10 1.42 20.44
C GLY A 41 0.37 0.43 19.31
N THR A 42 -0.66 -0.28 18.82
CA THR A 42 -0.53 -1.21 17.70
C THR A 42 -0.07 -0.50 16.41
N GLN A 43 -0.56 0.70 16.13
CA GLN A 43 -0.13 1.47 14.95
C GLN A 43 1.34 1.87 15.02
N ILE A 44 1.82 2.25 16.23
CA ILE A 44 3.23 2.59 16.48
C ILE A 44 4.11 1.35 16.30
N ASP A 45 3.75 0.23 16.93
CA ASP A 45 4.47 -1.04 16.82
C ASP A 45 4.56 -1.50 15.36
N ASP A 46 3.44 -1.52 14.63
CA ASP A 46 3.40 -1.87 13.22
C ASP A 46 4.28 -0.95 12.36
N SER A 47 4.29 0.35 12.66
CA SER A 47 5.13 1.33 11.96
C SER A 47 6.62 1.09 12.20
N ILE A 48 7.01 0.75 13.42
CA ILE A 48 8.38 0.40 13.78
C ILE A 48 8.80 -0.90 13.06
N MET A 49 7.97 -1.93 13.14
CA MET A 49 8.20 -3.21 12.45
C MET A 49 8.38 -3.01 10.93
N GLN A 50 7.50 -2.19 10.32
CA GLN A 50 7.59 -1.90 8.89
C GLN A 50 8.88 -1.19 8.52
N LYS A 51 9.30 -0.19 9.30
CA LYS A 51 10.57 0.53 9.09
C LYS A 51 11.77 -0.39 9.25
N ASN A 52 11.78 -1.23 10.29
CA ASN A 52 12.85 -2.20 10.53
C ASN A 52 12.96 -3.20 9.37
N LEU A 53 11.83 -3.69 8.86
CA LEU A 53 11.80 -4.59 7.71
C LEU A 53 12.33 -3.91 6.46
N VAL A 54 11.86 -2.70 6.13
CA VAL A 54 12.34 -1.94 4.96
C VAL A 54 13.84 -1.66 5.06
N ALA A 55 14.33 -1.29 6.24
CA ALA A 55 15.76 -1.09 6.47
C ALA A 55 16.57 -2.39 6.24
N LYS A 56 16.12 -3.51 6.82
CA LYS A 56 16.75 -4.83 6.65
C LYS A 56 16.80 -5.27 5.18
N LEU A 57 15.68 -5.10 4.47
CA LEU A 57 15.60 -5.39 3.03
C LEU A 57 16.56 -4.51 2.23
N THR A 58 16.62 -3.22 2.53
CA THR A 58 17.49 -2.25 1.84
C THR A 58 18.97 -2.53 2.10
N LEU A 59 19.33 -2.92 3.32
CA LEU A 59 20.69 -3.33 3.67
C LEU A 59 21.10 -4.61 2.96
N LYS A 60 20.18 -5.55 2.76
CA LYS A 60 20.44 -6.78 2.01
C LYS A 60 20.69 -6.49 0.54
N GLU A 61 19.76 -5.76 -0.10
CA GLU A 61 19.85 -5.36 -1.51
C GLU A 61 19.15 -4.02 -1.69
N LYS A 62 19.86 -2.98 -2.15
CA LYS A 62 19.29 -1.64 -2.38
C LYS A 62 18.06 -1.64 -3.30
N LYS A 63 18.02 -2.58 -4.28
CA LYS A 63 16.90 -2.70 -5.22
C LYS A 63 15.58 -3.05 -4.52
N TYR A 64 15.62 -3.72 -3.37
CA TYR A 64 14.40 -4.11 -2.63
C TYR A 64 13.62 -2.91 -2.10
N PHE A 65 14.29 -1.79 -1.82
CA PHE A 65 13.62 -0.56 -1.42
C PHE A 65 12.58 -0.08 -2.46
N ILE A 66 12.85 -0.30 -3.73
CA ILE A 66 11.98 0.12 -4.84
C ILE A 66 11.07 -1.02 -5.29
N SER A 67 11.60 -2.26 -5.34
CA SER A 67 10.90 -3.39 -5.94
C SER A 67 9.96 -4.11 -4.99
N ILE A 68 10.10 -3.92 -3.66
CA ILE A 68 9.30 -4.59 -2.64
C ILE A 68 8.50 -3.58 -1.84
N LYS A 69 7.22 -3.84 -1.70
CA LYS A 69 6.33 -3.11 -0.79
C LYS A 69 6.04 -3.99 0.42
N ALA A 70 6.27 -3.48 1.59
CA ALA A 70 5.97 -4.12 2.87
C ALA A 70 4.89 -3.32 3.59
N GLN A 71 3.85 -4.00 4.06
CA GLN A 71 2.81 -3.45 4.90
C GLN A 71 2.74 -4.29 6.17
N VAL A 72 2.59 -3.64 7.32
CA VAL A 72 2.39 -4.32 8.61
C VAL A 72 1.05 -3.90 9.19
N LEU A 73 0.22 -4.87 9.56
CA LEU A 73 -1.08 -4.66 10.16
C LEU A 73 -1.26 -5.64 11.32
N ASP A 74 -1.32 -5.13 12.55
CA ASP A 74 -1.44 -5.92 13.77
C ASP A 74 -0.39 -7.05 13.87
N GLY A 75 0.88 -6.70 13.57
CA GLY A 75 2.00 -7.64 13.56
C GLY A 75 2.01 -8.62 12.38
N ARG A 76 1.08 -8.51 11.44
CA ARG A 76 1.02 -9.33 10.23
C ARG A 76 1.69 -8.58 9.08
N ILE A 77 2.70 -9.19 8.48
CA ILE A 77 3.47 -8.63 7.37
C ILE A 77 2.87 -9.09 6.04
N PHE A 78 2.58 -8.14 5.16
CA PHE A 78 2.15 -8.37 3.79
C PHE A 78 3.23 -7.85 2.84
N LEU A 79 3.73 -8.73 1.98
CA LEU A 79 4.79 -8.43 1.02
C LEU A 79 4.25 -8.52 -0.40
N THR A 80 4.44 -7.47 -1.18
CA THR A 80 4.14 -7.45 -2.61
C THR A 80 5.31 -6.86 -3.38
N GLY A 81 5.30 -7.04 -4.69
CA GLY A 81 6.34 -6.53 -5.57
C GLY A 81 6.90 -7.60 -6.47
N ASN A 82 8.11 -7.34 -7.01
CA ASN A 82 8.72 -8.22 -7.98
C ASN A 82 10.19 -8.44 -7.65
N VAL A 83 10.65 -9.69 -7.81
CA VAL A 83 12.05 -10.12 -7.68
C VAL A 83 12.51 -10.83 -8.96
N ASP A 84 13.82 -11.01 -9.12
CA ASP A 84 14.38 -11.60 -10.33
C ASP A 84 14.27 -13.13 -10.32
N ASP A 85 14.36 -13.75 -9.15
CA ASP A 85 14.33 -15.21 -8.99
C ASP A 85 13.59 -15.68 -7.72
N PRO A 86 13.27 -16.99 -7.64
CA PRO A 86 12.58 -17.57 -6.48
C PRO A 86 13.39 -17.52 -5.18
N GLU A 87 14.71 -17.54 -5.26
CA GLU A 87 15.58 -17.53 -4.10
C GLU A 87 15.52 -16.18 -3.38
N GLU A 88 15.48 -15.08 -4.13
CA GLU A 88 15.24 -13.74 -3.58
C GLU A 88 13.90 -13.68 -2.82
N LYS A 89 12.85 -14.25 -3.38
CA LYS A 89 11.54 -14.33 -2.70
C LYS A 89 11.64 -15.07 -1.38
N LEU A 90 12.38 -16.19 -1.33
CA LEU A 90 12.59 -16.97 -0.10
C LEU A 90 13.41 -16.17 0.92
N GLN A 91 14.48 -15.50 0.50
CA GLN A 91 15.31 -14.67 1.37
C GLN A 91 14.51 -13.53 2.00
N ILE A 92 13.68 -12.84 1.21
CA ILE A 92 12.81 -11.77 1.71
C ILE A 92 11.81 -12.32 2.74
N THR A 93 11.26 -13.51 2.53
CA THR A 93 10.38 -14.17 3.51
C THR A 93 11.11 -14.44 4.82
N LYS A 94 12.35 -14.95 4.76
CA LYS A 94 13.17 -15.19 5.97
C LYS A 94 13.43 -13.89 6.72
N LEU A 95 13.86 -12.84 6.03
CA LEU A 95 14.11 -11.52 6.64
C LEU A 95 12.87 -10.93 7.32
N ALA A 96 11.68 -11.18 6.74
CA ALA A 96 10.42 -10.74 7.34
C ALA A 96 10.12 -11.50 8.65
N TRP A 97 10.37 -12.79 8.72
CA TRP A 97 10.20 -13.58 9.95
C TRP A 97 11.19 -13.22 11.07
N GLU A 98 12.34 -12.62 10.73
CA GLU A 98 13.33 -12.15 11.71
C GLU A 98 12.97 -10.82 12.38
N ILE A 99 11.87 -10.19 12.00
CA ILE A 99 11.41 -8.95 12.63
C ILE A 99 10.69 -9.28 13.92
N GLU A 100 11.09 -8.62 15.01
CA GLU A 100 10.50 -8.81 16.33
C GLU A 100 9.00 -8.49 16.32
N GLY A 101 8.20 -9.32 16.98
CA GLY A 101 6.75 -9.15 17.10
C GLY A 101 5.93 -9.62 15.90
N VAL A 102 6.55 -10.23 14.89
CA VAL A 102 5.84 -10.78 13.73
C VAL A 102 4.90 -11.92 14.14
N ARG A 103 3.63 -11.80 13.74
CA ARG A 103 2.60 -12.83 13.95
C ARG A 103 2.41 -13.72 12.73
N SER A 104 2.53 -13.14 11.53
CA SER A 104 2.44 -13.87 10.26
C SER A 104 3.10 -13.11 9.12
N VAL A 105 3.51 -13.84 8.09
CA VAL A 105 4.05 -13.27 6.85
C VAL A 105 3.26 -13.82 5.67
N LYS A 106 2.60 -12.93 4.93
CA LYS A 106 1.99 -13.23 3.65
C LYS A 106 2.86 -12.67 2.53
N ASN A 107 3.45 -13.55 1.74
CA ASN A 107 4.36 -13.18 0.66
C ASN A 107 3.72 -13.40 -0.71
N ASP A 108 3.20 -12.32 -1.29
CA ASP A 108 2.63 -12.26 -2.64
C ASP A 108 3.59 -11.63 -3.67
N ILE A 109 4.91 -11.62 -3.37
CA ILE A 109 5.96 -11.21 -4.30
C ILE A 109 5.95 -12.11 -5.53
N LYS A 110 6.05 -11.50 -6.72
CA LYS A 110 6.09 -12.20 -8.00
C LYS A 110 7.52 -12.22 -8.56
N ILE A 111 7.83 -13.26 -9.33
CA ILE A 111 9.09 -13.31 -10.07
C ILE A 111 8.93 -12.45 -11.33
N LYS A 112 9.94 -11.59 -11.60
CA LYS A 112 9.92 -10.72 -12.77
C LYS A 112 9.85 -11.54 -14.04
N GLU A 113 8.97 -11.10 -14.93
CA GLU A 113 9.00 -11.48 -16.33
C GLU A 113 9.58 -10.35 -17.15
N LYS A 114 9.86 -10.59 -18.44
CA LYS A 114 10.26 -9.52 -19.36
C LYS A 114 9.32 -8.33 -19.24
N PHE A 115 9.89 -7.14 -19.05
CA PHE A 115 9.11 -5.91 -18.85
C PHE A 115 8.15 -5.70 -20.05
N ASN A 116 6.89 -5.57 -19.74
CA ASN A 116 5.85 -5.27 -20.72
C ASN A 116 5.13 -3.98 -20.32
N PHE A 117 5.51 -2.88 -20.98
CA PHE A 117 4.98 -1.55 -20.71
C PHE A 117 3.44 -1.51 -20.79
N LYS A 118 2.85 -2.13 -21.82
CA LYS A 118 1.40 -2.15 -22.00
C LYS A 118 0.68 -2.82 -20.83
N ARG A 119 1.25 -3.93 -20.33
CA ARG A 119 0.70 -4.63 -19.14
C ARG A 119 0.82 -3.77 -17.88
N SER A 120 1.99 -3.19 -17.64
CA SER A 120 2.21 -2.34 -16.45
C SER A 120 1.30 -1.11 -16.45
N ALA A 121 1.05 -0.50 -17.61
CA ALA A 121 0.11 0.61 -17.73
C ALA A 121 -1.34 0.18 -17.43
N LYS A 122 -1.76 -1.01 -17.90
CA LYS A 122 -3.07 -1.57 -17.58
C LYS A 122 -3.24 -1.86 -16.09
N ASP A 123 -2.23 -2.46 -15.46
CA ASP A 123 -2.24 -2.75 -14.02
C ASP A 123 -2.34 -1.46 -13.19
N ALA A 124 -1.61 -0.41 -13.59
CA ALA A 124 -1.70 0.91 -12.97
C ALA A 124 -3.10 1.53 -13.10
N LEU A 125 -3.72 1.39 -14.28
CA LEU A 125 -5.08 1.88 -14.53
C LEU A 125 -6.10 1.15 -13.64
N ILE A 126 -6.04 -0.17 -13.56
CA ILE A 126 -6.89 -1.00 -12.69
C ILE A 126 -6.77 -0.55 -11.24
N THR A 127 -5.53 -0.39 -10.73
CA THR A 127 -5.28 0.09 -9.36
C THR A 127 -5.91 1.47 -9.13
N SER A 128 -5.76 2.39 -10.09
CA SER A 128 -6.29 3.74 -10.00
C SER A 128 -7.82 3.77 -9.99
N GLN A 129 -8.46 2.97 -10.87
CA GLN A 129 -9.91 2.86 -10.94
C GLN A 129 -10.50 2.34 -9.63
N LEU A 130 -9.93 1.27 -9.05
CA LEU A 130 -10.40 0.74 -7.78
C LEU A 130 -10.23 1.74 -6.64
N LYS A 131 -9.05 2.37 -6.53
CA LYS A 131 -8.84 3.40 -5.50
C LYS A 131 -9.84 4.54 -5.61
N THR A 132 -10.16 4.98 -6.83
CA THR A 132 -11.17 6.01 -7.06
C THR A 132 -12.55 5.54 -6.65
N ALA A 133 -12.96 4.33 -7.04
CA ALA A 133 -14.24 3.75 -6.65
C ALA A 133 -14.38 3.67 -5.11
N MET A 134 -13.35 3.20 -4.43
CA MET A 134 -13.33 3.12 -2.96
C MET A 134 -13.40 4.49 -2.27
N ILE A 135 -12.78 5.54 -2.84
CA ILE A 135 -12.83 6.91 -2.29
C ILE A 135 -14.22 7.52 -2.46
N LEU A 136 -14.89 7.22 -3.56
CA LEU A 136 -16.23 7.76 -3.87
C LEU A 136 -17.34 7.05 -3.10
N ASP A 137 -17.10 5.84 -2.63
CA ASP A 137 -18.06 5.07 -1.85
C ASP A 137 -18.02 5.49 -0.37
N LYS A 138 -19.16 5.97 0.15
CA LYS A 138 -19.30 6.49 1.52
C LYS A 138 -19.17 5.40 2.59
N ASP A 139 -19.46 4.15 2.23
CA ASP A 139 -19.44 3.03 3.15
C ASP A 139 -18.07 2.34 3.21
N ILE A 140 -17.09 2.81 2.40
CA ILE A 140 -15.73 2.28 2.37
C ILE A 140 -14.77 3.30 2.96
N LYS A 141 -14.02 2.91 3.99
CA LYS A 141 -12.91 3.70 4.54
C LYS A 141 -11.65 3.45 3.72
N ALA A 142 -11.56 4.05 2.53
CA ALA A 142 -10.49 3.80 1.56
C ALA A 142 -9.06 3.92 2.14
N SER A 143 -8.86 4.76 3.18
CA SER A 143 -7.59 4.92 3.89
C SER A 143 -7.11 3.66 4.60
N ASN A 144 -8.01 2.74 4.93
CA ASN A 144 -7.70 1.51 5.65
C ASN A 144 -7.22 0.38 4.74
N TYR A 145 -7.13 0.64 3.43
CA TYR A 145 -6.80 -0.39 2.44
C TYR A 145 -5.59 0.00 1.60
N ASN A 146 -4.72 -0.98 1.36
CA ASN A 146 -3.69 -0.92 0.34
C ASN A 146 -4.10 -1.77 -0.85
N VAL A 147 -4.01 -1.19 -2.05
CA VAL A 147 -4.34 -1.84 -3.31
C VAL A 147 -3.12 -1.85 -4.20
N ASP A 148 -2.78 -3.01 -4.72
CA ASP A 148 -1.77 -3.21 -5.76
C ASP A 148 -2.31 -4.14 -6.84
N THR A 149 -1.88 -3.96 -8.09
CA THR A 149 -2.30 -4.81 -9.21
C THR A 149 -1.08 -5.37 -9.93
N TYR A 150 -1.13 -6.66 -10.25
CA TYR A 150 -0.12 -7.34 -11.04
C TYR A 150 -0.77 -8.37 -11.96
N LYS A 151 -0.52 -8.27 -13.28
CA LYS A 151 -1.12 -9.12 -14.30
C LYS A 151 -2.64 -9.21 -14.17
N LYS A 152 -3.30 -8.05 -14.05
CA LYS A 152 -4.75 -7.91 -13.90
C LYS A 152 -5.33 -8.58 -12.63
N LYS A 153 -4.49 -9.05 -11.71
CA LYS A 153 -4.90 -9.54 -10.40
C LYS A 153 -4.75 -8.44 -9.37
N ILE A 154 -5.82 -8.13 -8.68
CA ILE A 154 -5.83 -7.13 -7.61
C ILE A 154 -5.46 -7.79 -6.30
N PHE A 155 -4.53 -7.17 -5.57
CA PHE A 155 -4.15 -7.53 -4.21
C PHE A 155 -4.63 -6.42 -3.27
N ILE A 156 -5.49 -6.78 -2.32
CA ILE A 156 -6.03 -5.84 -1.33
C ILE A 156 -5.59 -6.28 0.07
N TYR A 157 -4.96 -5.38 0.80
CA TYR A 157 -4.61 -5.57 2.21
C TYR A 157 -5.21 -4.43 3.01
N GLY A 158 -5.82 -4.74 4.14
CA GLY A 158 -6.42 -3.71 4.96
C GLY A 158 -7.14 -4.23 6.18
N ILE A 159 -7.80 -3.30 6.86
CA ILE A 159 -8.63 -3.58 8.02
C ILE A 159 -9.99 -2.95 7.78
N SER A 160 -11.03 -3.77 7.84
CA SER A 160 -12.43 -3.39 7.71
C SER A 160 -13.07 -3.25 9.08
N LEU A 161 -13.91 -2.24 9.24
CA LEU A 161 -14.71 -2.07 10.46
C LEU A 161 -15.81 -3.12 10.56
N THR A 162 -16.38 -3.50 9.41
CA THR A 162 -17.52 -4.41 9.35
C THR A 162 -17.35 -5.46 8.26
N SER A 163 -18.03 -6.59 8.41
CA SER A 163 -18.08 -7.63 7.39
C SER A 163 -18.70 -7.13 6.08
N ASP A 164 -19.65 -6.19 6.14
CA ASP A 164 -20.31 -5.63 4.96
C ASP A 164 -19.38 -4.70 4.19
N GLU A 165 -18.62 -3.84 4.88
CA GLU A 165 -17.58 -3.03 4.24
C GLU A 165 -16.56 -3.93 3.52
N ARG A 166 -16.09 -5.00 4.16
CA ARG A 166 -15.16 -5.98 3.56
C ARG A 166 -15.73 -6.58 2.27
N LYS A 167 -17.00 -7.04 2.30
CA LYS A 167 -17.68 -7.57 1.12
C LYS A 167 -17.75 -6.54 0.00
N LYS A 168 -18.14 -5.32 0.35
CA LYS A 168 -18.30 -4.21 -0.59
C LYS A 168 -16.98 -3.86 -1.29
N VAL A 169 -15.86 -3.80 -0.56
CA VAL A 169 -14.52 -3.58 -1.15
C VAL A 169 -14.18 -4.66 -2.18
N ILE A 170 -14.48 -5.93 -1.87
CA ILE A 170 -14.21 -7.05 -2.79
C ILE A 170 -15.13 -6.98 -4.02
N GLU A 171 -16.38 -6.61 -3.84
CA GLU A 171 -17.34 -6.44 -4.93
C GLU A 171 -16.93 -5.28 -5.86
N GLU A 172 -16.54 -4.13 -5.32
CA GLU A 172 -16.02 -3.02 -6.13
C GLU A 172 -14.77 -3.44 -6.93
N ALA A 173 -13.86 -4.20 -6.32
CA ALA A 173 -12.69 -4.71 -7.02
C ALA A 173 -13.05 -5.64 -8.19
N LYS A 174 -14.07 -6.49 -8.03
CA LYS A 174 -14.56 -7.40 -9.07
C LYS A 174 -15.27 -6.70 -10.23
N LYS A 175 -15.81 -5.51 -10.02
CA LYS A 175 -16.48 -4.70 -11.05
C LYS A 175 -15.49 -3.98 -11.98
N ILE A 176 -14.23 -3.85 -11.58
CA ILE A 176 -13.23 -3.14 -12.40
C ILE A 176 -12.97 -3.92 -13.69
N LEU A 177 -13.01 -3.20 -14.79
CA LEU A 177 -12.80 -3.77 -16.13
C LEU A 177 -11.41 -4.41 -16.26
N ASP A 178 -11.32 -5.50 -17.00
CA ASP A 178 -10.07 -6.24 -17.24
C ASP A 178 -9.47 -6.96 -16.03
N VAL A 179 -10.12 -6.98 -14.86
CA VAL A 179 -9.69 -7.75 -13.70
C VAL A 179 -9.93 -9.24 -13.91
N GLU A 180 -8.89 -10.05 -13.69
CA GLU A 180 -8.97 -11.52 -13.80
C GLU A 180 -9.17 -12.18 -12.44
N ASP A 181 -8.67 -11.58 -11.36
CA ASP A 181 -8.76 -12.16 -10.02
C ASP A 181 -8.61 -11.09 -8.94
N VAL A 182 -9.21 -11.33 -7.76
CA VAL A 182 -9.13 -10.45 -6.59
C VAL A 182 -8.65 -11.26 -5.38
N ILE A 183 -7.47 -10.93 -4.89
CA ILE A 183 -6.82 -11.56 -3.74
C ILE A 183 -6.91 -10.58 -2.56
N ALA A 184 -7.93 -10.77 -1.73
CA ALA A 184 -8.19 -9.90 -0.59
C ALA A 184 -7.69 -10.53 0.72
N SER A 185 -6.87 -9.79 1.45
CA SER A 185 -6.42 -10.11 2.81
C SER A 185 -6.84 -8.98 3.73
N ILE A 186 -8.14 -8.91 3.98
CA ILE A 186 -8.78 -7.86 4.76
C ILE A 186 -9.12 -8.44 6.13
N LEU A 187 -8.51 -7.90 7.17
CA LEU A 187 -8.79 -8.24 8.56
C LEU A 187 -10.08 -7.53 9.00
N LEU A 188 -10.85 -8.15 9.88
CA LEU A 188 -11.91 -7.44 10.59
C LEU A 188 -11.36 -6.87 11.88
N VAL A 189 -11.95 -5.78 12.36
CA VAL A 189 -11.57 -5.17 13.65
C VAL A 189 -11.71 -6.19 14.79
N GLU A 190 -12.73 -7.04 14.75
CA GLU A 190 -12.96 -8.10 15.73
C GLU A 190 -11.85 -9.17 15.77
N ASP A 191 -11.10 -9.33 14.64
CA ASP A 191 -9.97 -10.27 14.53
C ASP A 191 -8.66 -9.67 15.05
N LEU A 192 -8.63 -8.38 15.39
CA LEU A 192 -7.45 -7.71 15.89
C LEU A 192 -7.19 -8.06 17.36
N ARG A 193 -5.93 -7.84 17.79
CA ARG A 193 -5.63 -7.93 19.21
C ARG A 193 -6.40 -6.85 19.97
N ILE A 194 -7.41 -7.29 20.74
CA ILE A 194 -8.04 -6.40 21.70
C ILE A 194 -7.07 -6.31 22.88
N GLN A 195 -6.53 -5.14 23.13
CA GLN A 195 -5.86 -4.89 24.41
C GLN A 195 -6.94 -5.03 25.50
N LYS A 196 -6.91 -6.13 26.25
CA LYS A 196 -7.71 -6.23 27.47
C LYS A 196 -7.13 -5.20 28.43
N ASN A 197 -7.91 -4.14 28.67
CA ASN A 197 -7.68 -3.19 29.78
C ASN A 197 -7.86 -3.92 31.10
#